data_657855cf02c3daa0d54082555ea0ec6b
#
_entry.id   657855cf02c3daa0d54082555ea0ec6b
#
_cell.length_a   1.000
_cell.length_b   1.000
_cell.length_c   1.000
_cell.angle_alpha   90.00
_cell.angle_beta   90.00
_cell.angle_gamma   90.00
#
_symmetry.space_group_name_H-M   'P 1'
#
loop_
_entity.id
_entity.type
_entity.pdbx_description
1 polymer ?
#
loop_
_entity_poly.entity_id
_entity_poly.type
_entity_poly.pdbx_seq_one_letter_code
_entity_poly.pdbx_strand_id
1 'polypeptide(L)'
;GFIADEMRSFLNKKGITSGVISLGGNVLTLGKKADHSSYTIGIQKPFSETGTSLGTLNVSDASVVSSGIYERYYRVNGKLYHHILDTSTGYPVENHLYQVTIISDISMDGDALSTTCFSLGLKKGMQLVEQTDGVEAIFVSDDGTITCSSGINRDDSIQFHAS
;
A
#
# COMPACT_ATOMS: atom_id res chain seq x y z
N GLY A 1 10.66 3.44 -0.79
CA GLY A 1 10.90 2.02 -1.10
C GLY A 1 12.38 1.62 -1.02
N PHE A 2 13.25 2.21 -1.81
CA PHE A 2 14.68 1.85 -1.89
C PHE A 2 15.38 1.72 -0.53
N ILE A 3 15.19 2.68 0.39
CA ILE A 3 15.80 2.62 1.73
C ILE A 3 15.32 1.40 2.52
N ALA A 4 14.06 1.03 2.42
CA ALA A 4 13.53 -0.16 3.10
C ALA A 4 14.20 -1.45 2.58
N ASP A 5 14.41 -1.56 1.26
CA ASP A 5 15.09 -2.71 0.65
C ASP A 5 16.56 -2.78 1.05
N GLU A 6 17.27 -1.65 1.08
CA GLU A 6 18.65 -1.58 1.57
C GLU A 6 18.77 -1.97 3.05
N MET A 7 17.84 -1.51 3.89
CA MET A 7 17.77 -1.89 5.31
C MET A 7 17.51 -3.40 5.45
N ARG A 8 16.57 -3.98 4.69
CA ARG A 8 16.32 -5.43 4.67
C ARG A 8 17.60 -6.18 4.29
N SER A 9 18.26 -5.77 3.22
CA SER A 9 19.51 -6.37 2.77
C SER A 9 20.61 -6.31 3.84
N PHE A 10 20.76 -5.16 4.48
CA PHE A 10 21.73 -4.99 5.57
C PHE A 10 21.43 -5.88 6.79
N LEU A 11 20.16 -5.93 7.22
CA LEU A 11 19.73 -6.73 8.36
C LEU A 11 19.92 -8.25 8.08
N ASN A 12 19.56 -8.70 6.89
CA ASN A 12 19.77 -10.09 6.47
C ASN A 12 21.25 -10.49 6.49
N LYS A 13 22.16 -9.61 6.03
CA LYS A 13 23.61 -9.82 6.13
C LYS A 13 24.13 -9.90 7.57
N LYS A 14 23.39 -9.35 8.53
CA LYS A 14 23.68 -9.44 9.97
C LYS A 14 23.00 -10.62 10.66
N GLY A 15 22.31 -11.48 9.92
CA GLY A 15 21.62 -12.65 10.44
C GLY A 15 20.25 -12.33 11.06
N ILE A 16 19.72 -11.11 10.86
CA ILE A 16 18.40 -10.71 11.32
C ILE A 16 17.39 -11.03 10.20
N THR A 17 16.57 -12.05 10.42
CA THR A 17 15.64 -12.59 9.43
C THR A 17 14.17 -12.43 9.83
N SER A 18 13.88 -11.72 10.90
CA SER A 18 12.53 -11.47 11.41
C SER A 18 12.43 -10.05 11.94
N GLY A 19 11.44 -9.29 11.49
CA GLY A 19 11.25 -7.91 11.91
C GLY A 19 10.29 -7.12 11.02
N VAL A 20 10.06 -5.87 11.39
CA VAL A 20 9.26 -4.91 10.63
C VAL A 20 10.04 -3.61 10.50
N ILE A 21 10.12 -3.09 9.29
CA ILE A 21 10.65 -1.75 8.98
C ILE A 21 9.45 -0.88 8.61
N SER A 22 9.26 0.25 9.27
CA SER A 22 8.17 1.19 8.98
C SER A 22 8.73 2.58 8.69
N LEU A 23 8.50 3.08 7.49
CA LEU A 23 9.02 4.34 6.97
C LEU A 23 7.88 5.20 6.39
N GLY A 24 6.98 5.69 7.25
CA GLY A 24 5.95 6.66 6.87
C GLY A 24 5.07 6.23 5.69
N GLY A 25 4.19 5.26 5.91
CA GLY A 25 3.30 4.72 4.85
C GLY A 25 3.91 3.58 4.01
N ASN A 26 5.19 3.28 4.21
CA ASN A 26 5.88 2.12 3.65
C ASN A 26 6.25 1.18 4.80
N VAL A 27 5.69 -0.02 4.81
CA VAL A 27 5.96 -1.06 5.81
C VAL A 27 6.54 -2.27 5.10
N LEU A 28 7.72 -2.73 5.53
CA LEU A 28 8.38 -3.93 5.02
C LEU A 28 8.51 -4.94 6.16
N THR A 29 8.03 -6.16 5.95
CA THR A 29 8.20 -7.28 6.87
C THR A 29 9.40 -8.14 6.44
N LEU A 30 10.20 -8.57 7.42
CA LEU A 30 11.28 -9.54 7.23
C LEU A 30 10.81 -10.90 7.73
N GLY A 31 10.77 -11.89 6.84
CA GLY A 31 10.39 -13.25 7.18
C GLY A 31 9.07 -13.36 7.92
N LYS A 32 9.03 -14.23 8.93
CA LYS A 32 7.89 -14.46 9.83
C LYS A 32 8.24 -14.09 11.26
N LYS A 33 7.23 -13.97 12.13
CA LYS A 33 7.42 -13.84 13.58
C LYS A 33 8.13 -15.07 14.17
N ALA A 34 8.61 -14.97 15.41
CA ALA A 34 9.31 -16.06 16.10
C ALA A 34 8.43 -17.32 16.29
N ASP A 35 7.12 -17.17 16.34
CA ASP A 35 6.14 -18.25 16.38
C ASP A 35 5.73 -18.79 15.00
N HIS A 36 6.46 -18.40 13.96
CA HIS A 36 6.20 -18.71 12.54
C HIS A 36 4.89 -18.15 11.96
N SER A 37 4.17 -17.32 12.68
CA SER A 37 2.99 -16.62 12.14
C SER A 37 3.38 -15.43 11.28
N SER A 38 2.43 -15.00 10.42
CA SER A 38 2.55 -13.78 9.61
C SER A 38 2.49 -12.51 10.46
N TYR A 39 3.02 -11.42 9.94
CA TYR A 39 2.81 -10.09 10.52
C TYR A 39 1.42 -9.59 10.16
N THR A 40 0.77 -8.91 11.09
CA THR A 40 -0.50 -8.24 10.87
C THR A 40 -0.25 -6.74 10.72
N ILE A 41 -0.50 -6.20 9.54
CA ILE A 41 -0.30 -4.79 9.19
C ILE A 41 -1.67 -4.12 9.09
N GLY A 42 -1.88 -3.06 9.88
CA GLY A 42 -3.09 -2.24 9.79
C GLY A 42 -3.02 -1.31 8.57
N ILE A 43 -4.08 -1.28 7.77
CA ILE A 43 -4.23 -0.32 6.69
C ILE A 43 -5.03 0.87 7.23
N GLN A 44 -4.45 2.07 7.17
CA GLN A 44 -5.09 3.30 7.66
C GLN A 44 -6.39 3.57 6.93
N LYS A 45 -7.45 3.88 7.67
CA LYS A 45 -8.72 4.32 7.09
C LYS A 45 -8.60 5.76 6.57
N PRO A 46 -8.94 6.02 5.29
CA PRO A 46 -8.88 7.37 4.71
C PRO A 46 -9.65 8.40 5.54
N PHE A 47 -9.08 9.58 5.71
CA PHE A 47 -9.66 10.74 6.43
C PHE A 47 -10.09 10.49 7.89
N SER A 48 -9.65 9.41 8.50
CA SER A 48 -9.88 9.09 9.90
C SER A 48 -8.67 9.45 10.76
N GLU A 49 -8.84 9.46 12.08
CA GLU A 49 -7.73 9.66 13.01
C GLU A 49 -6.63 8.63 12.78
N THR A 50 -5.38 9.07 12.94
CA THR A 50 -4.21 8.18 12.77
C THR A 50 -4.32 6.96 13.70
N GLY A 51 -4.16 5.77 13.13
CA GLY A 51 -4.32 4.50 13.82
C GLY A 51 -5.73 3.89 13.69
N THR A 52 -6.71 4.60 13.11
CA THR A 52 -7.99 3.99 12.75
C THR A 52 -7.80 3.06 11.55
N SER A 53 -8.06 1.78 11.74
CA SER A 53 -7.89 0.77 10.70
C SER A 53 -9.07 0.70 9.75
N LEU A 54 -8.80 0.62 8.45
CA LEU A 54 -9.73 0.19 7.41
C LEU A 54 -9.88 -1.34 7.44
N GLY A 55 -8.82 -2.02 7.81
CA GLY A 55 -8.69 -3.45 7.83
C GLY A 55 -7.27 -3.86 8.19
N THR A 56 -7.05 -5.15 8.31
CA THR A 56 -5.73 -5.73 8.60
C THR A 56 -5.28 -6.65 7.48
N LEU A 57 -3.99 -6.63 7.21
CA LEU A 57 -3.33 -7.45 6.19
C LEU A 57 -2.33 -8.38 6.87
N ASN A 58 -2.49 -9.69 6.72
CA ASN A 58 -1.52 -10.67 7.18
C ASN A 58 -0.55 -10.99 6.04
N VAL A 59 0.73 -10.73 6.26
CA VAL A 59 1.80 -10.91 5.28
C VAL A 59 3.10 -11.37 5.94
N SER A 60 3.97 -12.00 5.14
CA SER A 60 5.31 -12.41 5.55
C SER A 60 6.30 -12.06 4.44
N ASP A 61 7.45 -11.53 4.81
CA ASP A 61 8.54 -11.18 3.89
C ASP A 61 8.10 -10.31 2.69
N ALA A 62 7.20 -9.36 2.96
CA ALA A 62 6.56 -8.53 1.95
C ALA A 62 6.58 -7.06 2.34
N SER A 63 6.52 -6.21 1.33
CA SER A 63 6.34 -4.77 1.45
C SER A 63 4.86 -4.42 1.29
N VAL A 64 4.37 -3.52 2.14
CA VAL A 64 3.01 -2.95 2.09
C VAL A 64 3.16 -1.44 2.01
N VAL A 65 2.81 -0.86 0.87
CA VAL A 65 2.97 0.58 0.61
C VAL A 65 1.64 1.19 0.22
N SER A 66 1.24 2.22 0.94
CA SER A 66 -0.01 2.93 0.68
C SER A 66 0.25 4.34 0.14
N SER A 67 -0.45 4.70 -0.93
CA SER A 67 -0.59 6.07 -1.43
C SER A 67 -2.03 6.51 -1.29
N GLY A 68 -2.25 7.62 -0.56
CA GLY A 68 -3.59 8.10 -0.28
C GLY A 68 -3.68 9.63 -0.25
N ILE A 69 -4.80 10.17 -0.71
CA ILE A 69 -5.01 11.62 -0.82
C ILE A 69 -5.19 12.31 0.53
N TYR A 70 -5.41 11.54 1.59
CA TYR A 70 -5.60 12.04 2.96
C TYR A 70 -4.28 12.30 3.70
N GLU A 71 -3.14 11.87 3.15
CA GLU A 71 -1.83 12.07 3.76
C GLU A 71 -1.39 13.54 3.71
N ARG A 72 -1.56 14.19 2.56
CA ARG A 72 -1.19 15.59 2.33
C ARG A 72 -2.21 16.27 1.43
N TYR A 73 -3.07 17.07 2.02
CA TYR A 73 -4.10 17.80 1.29
C TYR A 73 -4.43 19.11 1.98
N TYR A 74 -5.11 19.98 1.24
CA TYR A 74 -5.79 21.18 1.77
C TYR A 74 -7.15 21.37 1.07
N ARG A 75 -8.01 22.18 1.64
CA ARG A 75 -9.33 22.50 1.06
C ARG A 75 -9.44 23.99 0.77
N VAL A 76 -9.91 24.33 -0.43
CA VAL A 76 -10.24 25.70 -0.83
C VAL A 76 -11.65 25.72 -1.39
N ASN A 77 -12.53 26.54 -0.82
CA ASN A 77 -13.93 26.65 -1.24
C ASN A 77 -14.64 25.28 -1.34
N GLY A 78 -14.38 24.38 -0.41
CA GLY A 78 -14.94 23.03 -0.39
C GLY A 78 -14.26 22.01 -1.30
N LYS A 79 -13.44 22.43 -2.27
CA LYS A 79 -12.68 21.54 -3.13
C LYS A 79 -11.40 21.05 -2.43
N LEU A 80 -11.11 19.73 -2.54
CA LEU A 80 -9.93 19.11 -1.98
C LEU A 80 -8.78 19.15 -3.00
N TYR A 81 -7.60 19.56 -2.55
CA TYR A 81 -6.36 19.55 -3.32
C TYR A 81 -5.34 18.70 -2.60
N HIS A 82 -4.91 17.61 -3.22
CA HIS A 82 -3.93 16.66 -2.66
C HIS A 82 -2.64 16.64 -3.49
N HIS A 83 -1.62 15.99 -2.96
CA HIS A 83 -0.26 16.01 -3.48
C HIS A 83 -0.01 15.09 -4.68
N ILE A 84 -0.92 14.18 -5.03
CA ILE A 84 -0.77 13.32 -6.21
C ILE A 84 -1.32 14.07 -7.42
N LEU A 85 -0.41 14.55 -8.27
CA LEU A 85 -0.73 15.44 -9.37
C LEU A 85 -0.73 14.71 -10.72
N ASP A 86 -1.68 15.08 -11.56
CA ASP A 86 -1.65 14.76 -12.98
C ASP A 86 -0.57 15.59 -13.65
N THR A 87 0.42 14.93 -14.23
CA THR A 87 1.60 15.57 -14.86
C THR A 87 1.28 16.35 -16.11
N SER A 88 0.12 16.12 -16.73
CA SER A 88 -0.33 16.87 -17.91
C SER A 88 -0.99 18.19 -17.57
N THR A 89 -1.64 18.28 -16.40
CA THR A 89 -2.41 19.45 -15.97
C THR A 89 -1.78 20.22 -14.81
N GLY A 90 -0.94 19.54 -13.99
CA GLY A 90 -0.41 20.07 -12.74
C GLY A 90 -1.42 20.18 -11.60
N TYR A 91 -2.65 19.68 -11.79
CA TYR A 91 -3.68 19.62 -10.77
C TYR A 91 -3.79 18.21 -10.16
N PRO A 92 -4.41 18.07 -8.97
CA PRO A 92 -4.68 16.77 -8.37
C PRO A 92 -5.41 15.82 -9.33
N VAL A 93 -5.02 14.54 -9.32
CA VAL A 93 -5.71 13.50 -10.08
C VAL A 93 -7.13 13.33 -9.55
N GLU A 94 -8.14 13.36 -10.44
CA GLU A 94 -9.55 13.15 -10.10
C GLU A 94 -10.02 11.81 -10.70
N ASN A 95 -10.09 10.75 -9.87
CA ASN A 95 -10.39 9.38 -10.33
C ASN A 95 -11.24 8.56 -9.36
N HIS A 96 -11.91 9.20 -8.41
CA HIS A 96 -12.77 8.55 -7.41
C HIS A 96 -12.05 7.54 -6.50
N LEU A 97 -10.72 7.65 -6.32
CA LEU A 97 -9.97 6.86 -5.35
C LEU A 97 -9.53 7.72 -4.16
N TYR A 98 -9.58 7.12 -2.97
CA TYR A 98 -8.99 7.68 -1.77
C TYR A 98 -7.60 7.11 -1.49
N GLN A 99 -7.40 5.83 -1.81
CA GLN A 99 -6.16 5.11 -1.46
C GLN A 99 -5.92 3.94 -2.42
N VAL A 100 -4.64 3.66 -2.66
CA VAL A 100 -4.15 2.39 -3.21
C VAL A 100 -3.06 1.86 -2.29
N THR A 101 -3.17 0.61 -1.88
CA THR A 101 -2.14 -0.11 -1.13
C THR A 101 -1.60 -1.21 -2.02
N ILE A 102 -0.29 -1.21 -2.23
CA ILE A 102 0.43 -2.26 -2.97
C ILE A 102 1.12 -3.20 -1.98
N ILE A 103 1.03 -4.49 -2.26
CA ILE A 103 1.78 -5.55 -1.59
C ILE A 103 2.74 -6.11 -2.63
N SER A 104 4.04 -6.16 -2.32
CA SER A 104 5.08 -6.60 -3.25
C SER A 104 6.29 -7.16 -2.52
N ASP A 105 7.11 -7.95 -3.21
CA ASP A 105 8.38 -8.47 -2.65
C ASP A 105 9.44 -7.37 -2.52
N ILE A 106 9.41 -6.37 -3.41
CA ILE A 106 10.37 -5.28 -3.47
C ILE A 106 9.66 -3.98 -3.07
N SER A 107 10.16 -3.32 -2.02
CA SER A 107 9.52 -2.13 -1.48
C SER A 107 9.63 -0.92 -2.43
N MET A 108 10.68 -0.84 -3.23
CA MET A 108 10.83 0.19 -4.25
C MET A 108 9.75 0.08 -5.32
N ASP A 109 9.40 -1.15 -5.73
CA ASP A 109 8.33 -1.38 -6.71
C ASP A 109 6.97 -1.02 -6.12
N GLY A 110 6.71 -1.42 -4.87
CA GLY A 110 5.49 -1.05 -4.15
C GLY A 110 5.31 0.47 -4.04
N ASP A 111 6.39 1.20 -3.74
CA ASP A 111 6.41 2.66 -3.64
C ASP A 111 6.07 3.32 -5.00
N ALA A 112 6.71 2.86 -6.07
CA ALA A 112 6.45 3.35 -7.43
C ALA A 112 5.03 3.01 -7.91
N LEU A 113 4.60 1.75 -7.70
CA LEU A 113 3.32 1.25 -8.19
C LEU A 113 2.12 1.83 -7.42
N SER A 114 2.23 2.11 -6.13
CA SER A 114 1.12 2.66 -5.35
C SER A 114 0.64 4.01 -5.91
N THR A 115 1.57 4.91 -6.23
CA THR A 115 1.27 6.20 -6.84
C THR A 115 0.87 6.07 -8.32
N THR A 116 1.51 5.15 -9.06
CA THR A 116 1.17 4.88 -10.45
C THR A 116 -0.26 4.33 -10.59
N CYS A 117 -0.61 3.31 -9.82
CA CYS A 117 -1.95 2.71 -9.83
C CYS A 117 -3.01 3.70 -9.37
N PHE A 118 -2.70 4.55 -8.36
CA PHE A 118 -3.57 5.65 -7.97
C PHE A 118 -3.83 6.59 -9.17
N SER A 119 -2.77 7.04 -9.86
CA SER A 119 -2.89 7.98 -10.99
C SER A 119 -3.65 7.39 -12.19
N LEU A 120 -3.50 6.08 -12.44
CA LEU A 120 -4.21 5.36 -13.51
C LEU A 120 -5.71 5.15 -13.20
N GLY A 121 -6.11 5.22 -11.94
CA GLY A 121 -7.46 4.90 -11.48
C GLY A 121 -7.71 3.40 -11.38
N LEU A 122 -8.84 3.02 -10.78
CA LEU A 122 -9.16 1.62 -10.43
C LEU A 122 -8.98 0.65 -11.60
N LYS A 123 -9.61 0.91 -12.74
CA LYS A 123 -9.63 -0.05 -13.85
C LYS A 123 -8.25 -0.33 -14.44
N LYS A 124 -7.50 0.73 -14.78
CA LYS A 124 -6.17 0.59 -15.40
C LYS A 124 -5.11 0.19 -14.36
N GLY A 125 -5.23 0.69 -13.13
CA GLY A 125 -4.36 0.31 -12.03
C GLY A 125 -4.50 -1.17 -11.70
N MET A 126 -5.73 -1.69 -11.59
CA MET A 126 -5.98 -3.12 -11.38
C MET A 126 -5.42 -3.97 -12.53
N GLN A 127 -5.65 -3.54 -13.79
CA GLN A 127 -5.09 -4.25 -14.94
C GLN A 127 -3.56 -4.32 -14.90
N LEU A 128 -2.89 -3.24 -14.48
CA LEU A 128 -1.44 -3.22 -14.33
C LEU A 128 -0.98 -4.20 -13.24
N VAL A 129 -1.64 -4.21 -12.09
CA VAL A 129 -1.34 -5.12 -10.98
C VAL A 129 -1.50 -6.58 -11.40
N GLU A 130 -2.62 -6.95 -12.01
CA GLU A 130 -2.91 -8.32 -12.46
C GLU A 130 -1.92 -8.82 -13.56
N GLN A 131 -1.19 -7.91 -14.21
CA GLN A 131 -0.16 -8.23 -15.22
C GLN A 131 1.27 -8.16 -14.66
N THR A 132 1.42 -7.83 -13.37
CA THR A 132 2.75 -7.67 -12.74
C THR A 132 2.96 -8.80 -11.73
N ASP A 133 3.89 -9.70 -12.02
CA ASP A 133 4.20 -10.83 -11.14
C ASP A 133 4.66 -10.35 -9.75
N GLY A 134 4.19 -11.01 -8.70
CA GLY A 134 4.58 -10.73 -7.32
C GLY A 134 4.02 -9.42 -6.74
N VAL A 135 3.00 -8.84 -7.39
CA VAL A 135 2.34 -7.60 -6.95
C VAL A 135 0.86 -7.83 -6.75
N GLU A 136 0.35 -7.41 -5.59
CA GLU A 136 -1.08 -7.38 -5.28
C GLU A 136 -1.49 -5.98 -4.84
N ALA A 137 -2.78 -5.66 -4.91
CA ALA A 137 -3.27 -4.34 -4.56
C ALA A 137 -4.63 -4.35 -3.88
N ILE A 138 -4.81 -3.34 -3.01
CA ILE A 138 -6.11 -2.98 -2.42
C ILE A 138 -6.41 -1.53 -2.82
N PHE A 139 -7.52 -1.33 -3.50
CA PHE A 139 -8.02 -0.01 -3.90
C PHE A 139 -9.19 0.38 -2.99
N VAL A 140 -9.22 1.63 -2.56
CA VAL A 140 -10.31 2.21 -1.76
C VAL A 140 -10.89 3.39 -2.52
N SER A 141 -12.14 3.27 -2.92
CA SER A 141 -12.87 4.31 -3.65
C SER A 141 -13.44 5.39 -2.70
N ASP A 142 -13.88 6.51 -3.26
CA ASP A 142 -14.43 7.65 -2.50
C ASP A 142 -15.80 7.37 -1.87
N ASP A 143 -16.50 6.34 -2.34
CA ASP A 143 -17.73 5.80 -1.74
C ASP A 143 -17.47 4.77 -0.62
N GLY A 144 -16.20 4.47 -0.31
CA GLY A 144 -15.78 3.50 0.69
C GLY A 144 -15.71 2.05 0.18
N THR A 145 -15.95 1.82 -1.10
CA THR A 145 -15.80 0.47 -1.69
C THR A 145 -14.35 0.03 -1.68
N ILE A 146 -14.09 -1.20 -1.22
CA ILE A 146 -12.77 -1.83 -1.21
C ILE A 146 -12.73 -2.86 -2.35
N THR A 147 -11.75 -2.74 -3.24
CA THR A 147 -11.52 -3.68 -4.34
C THR A 147 -10.11 -4.25 -4.25
N CYS A 148 -10.00 -5.57 -4.19
CA CYS A 148 -8.73 -6.29 -4.10
C CYS A 148 -8.37 -6.94 -5.44
N SER A 149 -7.07 -7.09 -5.70
CA SER A 149 -6.57 -7.93 -6.79
C SER A 149 -6.76 -9.41 -6.51
N SER A 150 -6.62 -10.23 -7.54
CA SER A 150 -7.03 -11.65 -7.52
C SER A 150 -6.20 -12.54 -6.61
N GLY A 151 -4.98 -12.15 -6.24
CA GLY A 151 -4.12 -12.92 -5.34
C GLY A 151 -4.40 -12.68 -3.86
N ILE A 152 -5.10 -11.59 -3.50
CA ILE A 152 -5.49 -11.34 -2.10
C ILE A 152 -6.59 -12.34 -1.70
N ASN A 153 -6.41 -12.97 -0.55
CA ASN A 153 -7.31 -14.01 -0.01
C ASN A 153 -7.45 -15.27 -0.88
N ARG A 154 -6.57 -15.45 -1.88
CA ARG A 154 -6.57 -16.67 -2.70
C ARG A 154 -5.98 -17.87 -1.95
N ASP A 155 -4.95 -17.60 -1.15
CA ASP A 155 -4.28 -18.57 -0.29
C ASP A 155 -3.83 -17.89 1.02
N ASP A 156 -3.05 -18.58 1.85
CA ASP A 156 -2.62 -18.06 3.15
C ASP A 156 -1.43 -17.08 3.07
N SER A 157 -0.95 -16.74 1.88
CA SER A 157 0.21 -15.85 1.73
C SER A 157 -0.11 -14.39 1.99
N ILE A 158 -1.28 -13.92 1.50
CA ILE A 158 -1.77 -12.56 1.67
C ILE A 158 -3.24 -12.62 2.06
N GLN A 159 -3.55 -12.27 3.32
CA GLN A 159 -4.90 -12.31 3.86
C GLN A 159 -5.34 -10.91 4.30
N PHE A 160 -6.38 -10.38 3.68
CA PHE A 160 -6.98 -9.09 4.05
C PHE A 160 -8.31 -9.30 4.75
N HIS A 161 -8.48 -8.63 5.89
CA HIS A 161 -9.70 -8.62 6.71
C HIS A 161 -10.16 -7.18 6.88
N ALA A 162 -11.26 -6.80 6.24
CA ALA A 162 -11.89 -5.50 6.43
C ALA A 162 -12.44 -5.34 7.85
N SER A 163 -12.35 -4.12 8.40
CA SER A 163 -12.85 -3.78 9.76
C SER A 163 -14.31 -3.37 9.72
#